data_9a034f66c1f5c93921bf89e6dd832901
#
_entry.id   9a034f66c1f5c93921bf89e6dd832901
#
_cell.length_a   1.000
_cell.length_b   1.000
_cell.length_c   1.000
_cell.angle_alpha   90.00
_cell.angle_beta   90.00
_cell.angle_gamma   90.00
#
_symmetry.space_group_name_H-M   'P 1'
#
loop_
_entity.id
_entity.type
_entity.pdbx_description
1 polymer ?
#
loop_
_entity_poly.entity_id
_entity_poly.type
_entity_poly.pdbx_seq_one_letter_code
_entity_poly.pdbx_strand_id
1 'polypeptide(L)'
;SQTMPQVLFTWHGGETLMRPLAFYKKAMELQKKYANGRTIDNCIQTNGTLLTDEWCEFFKENNWLVGVSIDGPQEFHDEYRKNRLGRPSFVKVMQGINLLKKHGVEWNAMAVVNDFNADYPLDFYRFFKEIGCQYIQFAPIVERIMPHQDGRHLASLTDKEKATELADFSVSPEQWGNFLCTLFDEWVKQDVGTYYIQLF
;
A
#
# COMPACT_ATOMS: atom_id res chain seq x y z
N SER A 1 14.80 22.10 -15.14
CA SER A 1 13.53 22.74 -14.77
C SER A 1 12.37 21.91 -15.30
N GLN A 2 11.46 21.50 -14.45
CA GLN A 2 10.26 20.79 -14.88
C GLN A 2 9.27 21.82 -15.45
N THR A 3 8.75 21.55 -16.65
CA THR A 3 7.74 22.40 -17.32
C THR A 3 6.30 22.05 -16.94
N MET A 4 6.09 21.01 -16.13
CA MET A 4 4.76 20.56 -15.71
C MET A 4 4.10 21.55 -14.76
N PRO A 5 2.81 21.88 -14.97
CA PRO A 5 2.07 22.82 -14.13
C PRO A 5 1.73 22.24 -12.74
N GLN A 6 1.80 20.92 -12.58
CA GLN A 6 1.48 20.17 -11.36
C GLN A 6 2.66 19.30 -10.95
N VAL A 7 2.94 19.24 -9.66
CA VAL A 7 4.00 18.40 -9.08
C VAL A 7 3.42 17.56 -7.95
N LEU A 8 3.55 16.25 -8.06
CA LEU A 8 3.15 15.31 -7.03
C LEU A 8 4.37 14.91 -6.19
N PHE A 9 4.26 15.08 -4.88
CA PHE A 9 5.21 14.53 -3.91
C PHE A 9 4.65 13.23 -3.33
N THR A 10 5.34 12.13 -3.58
CA THR A 10 5.02 10.82 -3.02
C THR A 10 5.96 10.52 -1.85
N TRP A 11 5.41 10.50 -0.64
CA TRP A 11 6.15 10.17 0.58
C TRP A 11 6.11 8.67 0.82
N HIS A 12 7.25 8.03 0.71
CA HIS A 12 7.39 6.58 0.78
C HIS A 12 8.69 6.17 1.48
N GLY A 13 8.83 4.88 1.79
CA GLY A 13 10.02 4.25 2.36
C GLY A 13 9.93 4.07 3.88
N GLY A 14 10.32 2.90 4.39
CA GLY A 14 10.11 2.50 5.77
C GLY A 14 8.66 2.76 6.23
N GLU A 15 8.49 3.24 7.47
CA GLU A 15 7.19 3.77 7.90
C GLU A 15 7.26 5.30 7.98
N THR A 16 6.49 5.96 7.12
CA THR A 16 6.53 7.41 6.92
C THR A 16 6.05 8.17 8.16
N LEU A 17 5.04 7.65 8.87
CA LEU A 17 4.48 8.29 10.06
C LEU A 17 5.38 8.20 11.30
N MET A 18 6.53 7.54 11.21
CA MET A 18 7.58 7.65 12.23
C MET A 18 8.27 9.03 12.24
N ARG A 19 8.18 9.79 11.16
CA ARG A 19 8.58 11.19 11.17
C ARG A 19 7.51 12.03 11.86
N PRO A 20 7.90 12.99 12.71
CA PRO A 20 6.93 13.83 13.41
C PRO A 20 6.15 14.70 12.43
N LEU A 21 4.90 15.02 12.76
CA LEU A 21 4.02 15.86 11.93
C LEU A 21 4.66 17.23 11.59
N ALA A 22 5.46 17.78 12.50
CA ALA A 22 6.20 19.03 12.27
C ALA A 22 7.13 18.97 11.05
N PHE A 23 7.69 17.80 10.74
CA PHE A 23 8.50 17.61 9.52
C PHE A 23 7.66 17.86 8.27
N TYR A 24 6.46 17.31 8.19
CA TYR A 24 5.59 17.46 7.03
C TYR A 24 5.01 18.87 6.91
N LYS A 25 4.66 19.51 8.04
CA LYS A 25 4.29 20.92 8.08
C LYS A 25 5.41 21.79 7.50
N LYS A 26 6.66 21.52 7.90
CA LYS A 26 7.82 22.26 7.36
C LYS A 26 8.07 21.98 5.88
N ALA A 27 7.89 20.74 5.43
CA ALA A 27 8.01 20.39 4.02
C ALA A 27 6.98 21.17 3.18
N MET A 28 5.74 21.26 3.62
CA MET A 28 4.69 22.02 2.93
C MET A 28 4.97 23.54 2.89
N GLU A 29 5.54 24.13 3.94
CA GLU A 29 6.00 25.52 3.89
C GLU A 29 7.02 25.73 2.77
N LEU A 30 7.99 24.80 2.65
CA LEU A 30 9.01 24.85 1.60
C LEU A 30 8.41 24.62 0.22
N GLN A 31 7.51 23.65 0.07
CA GLN A 31 6.78 23.42 -1.17
C GLN A 31 6.06 24.69 -1.62
N LYS A 32 5.31 25.33 -0.74
CA LYS A 32 4.60 26.59 -1.02
C LYS A 32 5.58 27.71 -1.44
N LYS A 33 6.70 27.84 -0.71
CA LYS A 33 7.73 28.85 -1.00
C LYS A 33 8.35 28.69 -2.39
N TYR A 34 8.55 27.44 -2.83
CA TYR A 34 9.28 27.12 -4.08
C TYR A 34 8.37 26.62 -5.20
N ALA A 35 7.06 26.69 -5.05
CA ALA A 35 6.11 26.22 -6.06
C ALA A 35 6.24 26.93 -7.42
N ASN A 36 6.63 28.21 -7.43
CA ASN A 36 6.75 29.01 -8.65
C ASN A 36 5.48 28.97 -9.54
N GLY A 37 4.30 29.10 -8.92
CA GLY A 37 3.02 29.07 -9.61
C GLY A 37 2.51 27.67 -9.99
N ARG A 38 3.18 26.59 -9.56
CA ARG A 38 2.71 25.22 -9.78
C ARG A 38 1.78 24.76 -8.67
N THR A 39 0.86 23.87 -9.03
CA THR A 39 0.08 23.12 -8.05
C THR A 39 0.95 22.01 -7.45
N ILE A 40 0.94 21.91 -6.14
CA ILE A 40 1.69 20.87 -5.41
C ILE A 40 0.69 19.94 -4.74
N ASP A 41 0.72 18.67 -5.12
CA ASP A 41 -0.05 17.63 -4.48
C ASP A 41 0.85 16.72 -3.66
N ASN A 42 0.30 16.14 -2.62
CA ASN A 42 1.01 15.22 -1.74
C ASN A 42 0.23 13.91 -1.58
N CYS A 43 0.94 12.81 -1.67
CA CYS A 43 0.43 11.51 -1.24
C CYS A 43 1.45 10.82 -0.33
N ILE A 44 0.96 9.99 0.57
CA ILE A 44 1.78 9.30 1.56
C ILE A 44 1.38 7.83 1.65
N GLN A 45 2.37 6.93 1.68
CA GLN A 45 2.15 5.51 1.91
C GLN A 45 2.53 5.15 3.34
N THR A 46 1.62 4.49 4.04
CA THR A 46 1.80 4.07 5.44
C THR A 46 1.25 2.67 5.70
N ASN A 47 1.78 2.01 6.72
CA ASN A 47 1.16 0.78 7.24
C ASN A 47 -0.09 1.06 8.10
N GLY A 48 -0.49 2.30 8.28
CA GLY A 48 -1.71 2.71 8.97
C GLY A 48 -1.70 2.57 10.50
N THR A 49 -0.68 1.94 11.10
CA THR A 49 -0.69 1.61 12.54
C THR A 49 -0.42 2.80 13.47
N LEU A 50 0.09 3.92 12.91
CA LEU A 50 0.45 5.13 13.64
C LEU A 50 -0.50 6.31 13.36
N LEU A 51 -1.59 6.08 12.63
CA LEU A 51 -2.60 7.11 12.38
C LEU A 51 -3.27 7.52 13.68
N THR A 52 -3.47 8.83 13.83
CA THR A 52 -4.16 9.50 14.95
C THR A 52 -5.13 10.53 14.40
N ASP A 53 -6.02 11.06 15.24
CA ASP A 53 -6.91 12.16 14.86
C ASP A 53 -6.10 13.36 14.32
N GLU A 54 -4.99 13.72 14.96
CA GLU A 54 -4.12 14.84 14.53
C GLU A 54 -3.55 14.63 13.13
N TRP A 55 -3.12 13.38 12.80
CA TRP A 55 -2.68 13.05 11.44
C TRP A 55 -3.80 13.16 10.42
N CYS A 56 -4.99 12.66 10.75
CA CYS A 56 -6.13 12.70 9.85
C CYS A 56 -6.62 14.14 9.61
N GLU A 57 -6.65 14.98 10.64
CA GLU A 57 -6.94 16.41 10.52
C GLU A 57 -5.95 17.09 9.56
N PHE A 58 -4.66 16.88 9.77
CA PHE A 58 -3.63 17.42 8.88
C PHE A 58 -3.79 16.96 7.42
N PHE A 59 -4.03 15.67 7.18
CA PHE A 59 -4.24 15.16 5.82
C PHE A 59 -5.49 15.75 5.17
N LYS A 60 -6.58 15.86 5.92
CA LYS A 60 -7.84 16.44 5.42
C LYS A 60 -7.70 17.91 5.08
N GLU A 61 -7.15 18.71 5.98
CA GLU A 61 -6.95 20.15 5.80
C GLU A 61 -6.06 20.48 4.59
N ASN A 62 -5.12 19.59 4.26
CA ASN A 62 -4.14 19.81 3.21
C ASN A 62 -4.40 18.98 1.94
N ASN A 63 -5.55 18.29 1.87
CA ASN A 63 -5.96 17.46 0.72
C ASN A 63 -4.91 16.39 0.33
N TRP A 64 -4.35 15.70 1.32
CA TRP A 64 -3.42 14.60 1.06
C TRP A 64 -4.17 13.31 0.73
N LEU A 65 -3.63 12.54 -0.22
CA LEU A 65 -4.06 11.17 -0.46
C LEU A 65 -3.23 10.23 0.42
N VAL A 66 -3.91 9.35 1.16
CA VAL A 66 -3.26 8.39 2.07
C VAL A 66 -3.39 6.98 1.51
N GLY A 67 -2.27 6.40 1.07
CA GLY A 67 -2.18 4.97 0.75
C GLY A 67 -1.97 4.16 2.02
N VAL A 68 -2.82 3.17 2.25
CA VAL A 68 -2.73 2.27 3.40
C VAL A 68 -2.34 0.87 2.94
N SER A 69 -1.29 0.33 3.53
CA SER A 69 -0.87 -1.05 3.28
C SER A 69 -1.74 -2.03 4.07
N ILE A 70 -2.62 -2.77 3.37
CA ILE A 70 -3.47 -3.80 3.96
C ILE A 70 -3.69 -4.95 2.98
N ASP A 71 -3.39 -6.17 3.40
CA ASP A 71 -3.35 -7.34 2.53
C ASP A 71 -4.62 -8.21 2.65
N GLY A 72 -5.81 -7.56 2.58
CA GLY A 72 -7.11 -8.25 2.61
C GLY A 72 -7.61 -8.56 4.03
N PRO A 73 -8.40 -9.63 4.20
CA PRO A 73 -8.91 -10.11 5.49
C PRO A 73 -7.81 -10.33 6.53
N GLN A 74 -8.19 -10.36 7.80
CA GLN A 74 -7.26 -10.45 8.93
C GLN A 74 -6.28 -11.62 8.80
N GLU A 75 -6.75 -12.78 8.42
CA GLU A 75 -5.94 -13.99 8.27
C GLU A 75 -4.83 -13.83 7.21
N PHE A 76 -5.13 -13.17 6.08
CA PHE A 76 -4.14 -12.90 5.04
C PHE A 76 -3.16 -11.82 5.45
N HIS A 77 -3.68 -10.74 6.04
CA HIS A 77 -2.86 -9.63 6.49
C HIS A 77 -1.87 -10.06 7.59
N ASP A 78 -2.36 -10.75 8.61
CA ASP A 78 -1.59 -11.10 9.79
C ASP A 78 -0.61 -12.26 9.56
N GLU A 79 -0.68 -12.96 8.41
CA GLU A 79 0.33 -13.96 8.05
C GLU A 79 1.71 -13.34 7.90
N TYR A 80 1.83 -12.25 7.15
CA TYR A 80 3.12 -11.61 6.88
C TYR A 80 3.28 -10.22 7.53
N ARG A 81 2.21 -9.48 7.79
CA ARG A 81 2.29 -8.13 8.37
C ARG A 81 2.24 -8.17 9.89
N LYS A 82 3.38 -8.49 10.46
CA LYS A 82 3.61 -8.54 11.92
C LYS A 82 4.51 -7.38 12.35
N ASN A 83 4.34 -6.92 13.57
CA ASN A 83 5.25 -5.92 14.13
C ASN A 83 6.61 -6.56 14.51
N ARG A 84 7.57 -5.73 14.98
CA ARG A 84 8.91 -6.20 15.36
C ARG A 84 8.94 -7.28 16.46
N LEU A 85 7.84 -7.44 17.19
CA LEU A 85 7.67 -8.47 18.23
C LEU A 85 6.91 -9.69 17.71
N GLY A 86 6.71 -9.81 16.40
CA GLY A 86 5.97 -10.90 15.78
C GLY A 86 4.45 -10.86 16.01
N ARG A 87 3.90 -9.76 16.53
CA ARG A 87 2.46 -9.64 16.80
C ARG A 87 1.71 -9.14 15.56
N PRO A 88 0.48 -9.64 15.32
CA PRO A 88 -0.36 -9.22 14.22
C PRO A 88 -0.67 -7.72 14.26
N SER A 89 -0.88 -7.12 13.07
CA SER A 89 -1.09 -5.67 12.94
C SER A 89 -2.47 -5.27 12.41
N PHE A 90 -3.29 -6.21 11.92
CA PHE A 90 -4.58 -5.95 11.28
C PHE A 90 -5.50 -5.02 12.08
N VAL A 91 -5.70 -5.32 13.36
CA VAL A 91 -6.60 -4.53 14.22
C VAL A 91 -6.16 -3.05 14.28
N LYS A 92 -4.85 -2.79 14.37
CA LYS A 92 -4.32 -1.41 14.39
C LYS A 92 -4.48 -0.71 13.04
N VAL A 93 -4.28 -1.43 11.96
CA VAL A 93 -4.48 -0.89 10.60
C VAL A 93 -5.94 -0.52 10.40
N MET A 94 -6.87 -1.38 10.80
CA MET A 94 -8.31 -1.09 10.73
C MET A 94 -8.73 0.10 11.62
N GLN A 95 -8.13 0.26 12.79
CA GLN A 95 -8.32 1.47 13.59
C GLN A 95 -7.88 2.72 12.84
N GLY A 96 -6.72 2.68 12.18
CA GLY A 96 -6.21 3.76 11.34
C GLY A 96 -7.13 4.08 10.16
N ILE A 97 -7.62 3.07 9.44
CA ILE A 97 -8.59 3.24 8.34
C ILE A 97 -9.89 3.87 8.85
N ASN A 98 -10.38 3.44 10.01
CA ASN A 98 -11.59 4.04 10.60
C ASN A 98 -11.39 5.51 10.99
N LEU A 99 -10.18 5.92 11.41
CA LEU A 99 -9.85 7.33 11.63
C LEU A 99 -9.85 8.12 10.31
N LEU A 100 -9.24 7.61 9.25
CA LEU A 100 -9.28 8.25 7.93
C LEU A 100 -10.74 8.46 7.47
N LYS A 101 -11.58 7.44 7.60
CA LYS A 101 -13.01 7.51 7.27
C LYS A 101 -13.76 8.53 8.14
N LYS A 102 -13.52 8.54 9.45
CA LYS A 102 -14.11 9.47 10.41
C LYS A 102 -13.84 10.93 10.02
N HIS A 103 -12.62 11.23 9.59
CA HIS A 103 -12.19 12.59 9.20
C HIS A 103 -12.45 12.89 7.71
N GLY A 104 -12.98 11.95 6.94
CA GLY A 104 -13.24 12.13 5.51
C GLY A 104 -11.96 12.35 4.69
N VAL A 105 -10.85 11.75 5.10
CA VAL A 105 -9.58 11.77 4.36
C VAL A 105 -9.69 10.87 3.16
N GLU A 106 -9.21 11.30 2.01
CA GLU A 106 -9.11 10.45 0.82
C GLU A 106 -8.00 9.40 1.02
N TRP A 107 -8.35 8.15 0.77
CA TRP A 107 -7.42 7.04 0.94
C TRP A 107 -7.62 5.94 -0.08
N ASN A 108 -6.56 5.20 -0.34
CA ASN A 108 -6.56 3.98 -1.15
C ASN A 108 -5.89 2.83 -0.39
N ALA A 109 -6.15 1.61 -0.82
CA ALA A 109 -5.47 0.43 -0.32
C ALA A 109 -4.37 -0.04 -1.29
N MET A 110 -3.24 -0.44 -0.71
CA MET A 110 -2.22 -1.21 -1.42
C MET A 110 -2.09 -2.56 -0.75
N ALA A 111 -2.35 -3.63 -1.50
CA ALA A 111 -2.31 -5.00 -1.03
C ALA A 111 -1.21 -5.79 -1.74
N VAL A 112 -0.44 -6.53 -0.97
CA VAL A 112 0.56 -7.47 -1.50
C VAL A 112 -0.10 -8.82 -1.71
N VAL A 113 0.05 -9.34 -2.94
CA VAL A 113 -0.38 -10.69 -3.29
C VAL A 113 0.83 -11.62 -3.23
N ASN A 114 0.71 -12.66 -2.44
CA ASN A 114 1.75 -13.64 -2.14
C ASN A 114 1.22 -15.07 -2.35
N ASP A 115 2.05 -16.09 -2.09
CA ASP A 115 1.71 -17.50 -2.21
C ASP A 115 0.47 -17.92 -1.41
N PHE A 116 0.31 -17.35 -0.21
CA PHE A 116 -0.75 -17.72 0.73
C PHE A 116 -2.13 -17.16 0.35
N ASN A 117 -2.17 -15.93 -0.19
CA ASN A 117 -3.42 -15.22 -0.43
C ASN A 117 -3.85 -15.15 -1.90
N ALA A 118 -2.95 -15.52 -2.84
CA ALA A 118 -3.21 -15.43 -4.27
C ALA A 118 -4.38 -16.31 -4.76
N ASP A 119 -4.68 -17.39 -4.06
CA ASP A 119 -5.75 -18.32 -4.42
C ASP A 119 -7.14 -17.85 -3.97
N TYR A 120 -7.23 -16.68 -3.30
CA TYR A 120 -8.46 -16.14 -2.73
C TYR A 120 -8.84 -14.74 -3.25
N PRO A 121 -8.86 -14.49 -4.59
CA PRO A 121 -9.08 -13.16 -5.15
C PRO A 121 -10.42 -12.55 -4.75
N LEU A 122 -11.49 -13.34 -4.70
CA LEU A 122 -12.83 -12.85 -4.36
C LEU A 122 -12.98 -12.48 -2.89
N ASP A 123 -12.25 -13.15 -1.98
CA ASP A 123 -12.25 -12.80 -0.56
C ASP A 123 -11.54 -11.46 -0.34
N PHE A 124 -10.44 -11.21 -1.07
CA PHE A 124 -9.81 -9.88 -1.15
C PHE A 124 -10.80 -8.83 -1.61
N TYR A 125 -11.46 -9.07 -2.73
CA TYR A 125 -12.33 -8.08 -3.36
C TYR A 125 -13.52 -7.73 -2.47
N ARG A 126 -14.19 -8.74 -1.91
CA ARG A 126 -15.29 -8.55 -0.97
C ARG A 126 -14.85 -7.75 0.25
N PHE A 127 -13.71 -8.10 0.83
CA PHE A 127 -13.17 -7.39 1.98
C PHE A 127 -12.97 -5.89 1.69
N PHE A 128 -12.37 -5.52 0.57
CA PHE A 128 -12.19 -4.11 0.22
C PHE A 128 -13.51 -3.38 0.01
N LYS A 129 -14.51 -4.04 -0.57
CA LYS A 129 -15.86 -3.49 -0.68
C LYS A 129 -16.50 -3.28 0.70
N GLU A 130 -16.39 -4.25 1.60
CA GLU A 130 -16.92 -4.18 2.96
C GLU A 130 -16.31 -3.05 3.79
N ILE A 131 -15.01 -2.85 3.69
CA ILE A 131 -14.35 -1.73 4.36
C ILE A 131 -14.54 -0.38 3.64
N GLY A 132 -15.25 -0.37 2.50
CA GLY A 132 -15.54 0.85 1.73
C GLY A 132 -14.33 1.46 1.02
N CYS A 133 -13.37 0.62 0.60
CA CYS A 133 -12.22 1.05 -0.19
C CYS A 133 -12.58 1.02 -1.67
N GLN A 134 -12.62 2.20 -2.31
CA GLN A 134 -12.96 2.31 -3.72
C GLN A 134 -11.75 2.21 -4.66
N TYR A 135 -10.54 2.47 -4.16
CA TYR A 135 -9.31 2.51 -4.97
C TYR A 135 -8.33 1.48 -4.41
N ILE A 136 -8.05 0.46 -5.22
CA ILE A 136 -7.26 -0.70 -4.78
C ILE A 136 -6.08 -0.90 -5.74
N GLN A 137 -4.90 -1.04 -5.17
CA GLN A 137 -3.70 -1.44 -5.89
C GLN A 137 -3.25 -2.81 -5.39
N PHE A 138 -3.10 -3.76 -6.31
CA PHE A 138 -2.50 -5.06 -6.03
C PHE A 138 -1.06 -5.10 -6.54
N ALA A 139 -0.15 -5.59 -5.72
CA ALA A 139 1.25 -5.75 -6.05
C ALA A 139 1.69 -7.20 -5.82
N PRO A 140 2.09 -7.96 -6.85
CA PRO A 140 2.62 -9.30 -6.64
C PRO A 140 3.98 -9.22 -5.96
N ILE A 141 4.21 -10.03 -4.91
CA ILE A 141 5.53 -10.16 -4.34
C ILE A 141 6.29 -11.29 -5.05
N VAL A 142 7.43 -10.96 -5.61
CA VAL A 142 8.34 -11.90 -6.27
C VAL A 142 9.75 -11.60 -5.82
N GLU A 143 10.24 -12.37 -4.87
CA GLU A 143 11.59 -12.22 -4.32
C GLU A 143 12.44 -13.45 -4.62
N ARG A 144 13.71 -13.20 -4.87
CA ARG A 144 14.69 -14.27 -5.10
C ARG A 144 15.53 -14.49 -3.87
N ILE A 145 15.92 -15.73 -3.65
CA ILE A 145 16.81 -16.12 -2.57
C ILE A 145 18.13 -16.65 -3.10
N MET A 146 19.16 -16.45 -2.32
CA MET A 146 20.48 -17.04 -2.53
C MET A 146 20.85 -17.95 -1.39
N PRO A 147 21.49 -19.10 -1.68
CA PRO A 147 22.14 -19.90 -0.65
C PRO A 147 23.24 -19.06 0.03
N HIS A 148 23.26 -19.04 1.34
CA HIS A 148 24.31 -18.42 2.14
C HIS A 148 24.85 -19.40 3.17
N GLN A 149 26.06 -19.15 3.67
CA GLN A 149 26.69 -20.06 4.65
C GLN A 149 25.86 -20.19 5.95
N ASP A 150 25.13 -19.14 6.32
CA ASP A 150 24.28 -19.09 7.51
C ASP A 150 22.79 -19.33 7.22
N GLY A 151 22.46 -19.81 6.01
CA GLY A 151 21.08 -20.06 5.60
C GLY A 151 20.70 -19.38 4.30
N ARG A 152 19.38 -19.19 4.09
CA ARG A 152 18.82 -18.54 2.90
C ARG A 152 18.61 -17.06 3.16
N HIS A 153 19.13 -16.20 2.28
CA HIS A 153 18.92 -14.75 2.34
C HIS A 153 18.27 -14.23 1.05
N LEU A 154 17.47 -13.17 1.17
CA LEU A 154 16.93 -12.47 -0.01
C LEU A 154 18.08 -11.92 -0.85
N ALA A 155 18.02 -12.14 -2.16
CA ALA A 155 19.01 -11.64 -3.10
C ALA A 155 18.95 -10.11 -3.15
N SER A 156 20.11 -9.45 -3.05
CA SER A 156 20.22 -8.02 -3.29
C SER A 156 20.02 -7.68 -4.77
N LEU A 157 19.87 -6.41 -5.11
CA LEU A 157 19.76 -5.97 -6.51
C LEU A 157 20.99 -6.38 -7.35
N THR A 158 22.16 -6.46 -6.73
CA THR A 158 23.41 -6.86 -7.37
C THR A 158 23.55 -8.37 -7.57
N ASP A 159 22.76 -9.18 -6.85
CA ASP A 159 22.86 -10.63 -6.84
C ASP A 159 21.73 -11.31 -7.62
N LYS A 160 20.76 -10.56 -8.13
CA LYS A 160 19.55 -11.08 -8.81
C LYS A 160 19.87 -12.03 -9.98
N GLU A 161 20.96 -11.78 -10.70
CA GLU A 161 21.38 -12.65 -11.82
C GLU A 161 21.90 -14.02 -11.35
N LYS A 162 22.37 -14.12 -10.10
CA LYS A 162 22.91 -15.36 -9.51
C LYS A 162 21.87 -16.14 -8.72
N ALA A 163 20.76 -15.48 -8.37
CA ALA A 163 19.71 -16.09 -7.59
C ALA A 163 18.77 -16.88 -8.50
N THR A 164 18.73 -18.21 -8.33
CA THR A 164 17.95 -19.12 -9.16
C THR A 164 16.63 -19.55 -8.53
N GLU A 165 16.48 -19.39 -7.22
CA GLU A 165 15.30 -19.82 -6.48
C GLU A 165 14.43 -18.62 -6.07
N LEU A 166 13.13 -18.82 -6.08
CA LEU A 166 12.17 -17.86 -5.51
C LEU A 166 12.00 -18.13 -4.02
N ALA A 167 11.72 -17.06 -3.26
CA ALA A 167 11.30 -17.19 -1.87
C ALA A 167 9.94 -17.89 -1.79
N ASP A 168 9.75 -18.69 -0.77
CA ASP A 168 8.55 -19.53 -0.61
C ASP A 168 7.25 -18.70 -0.55
N PHE A 169 7.33 -17.45 -0.11
CA PHE A 169 6.19 -16.50 -0.08
C PHE A 169 5.93 -15.79 -1.41
N SER A 170 6.73 -16.05 -2.45
CA SER A 170 6.55 -15.41 -3.76
C SER A 170 5.33 -15.99 -4.48
N VAL A 171 4.51 -15.11 -5.05
CA VAL A 171 3.40 -15.56 -5.90
C VAL A 171 3.94 -16.12 -7.21
N SER A 172 3.39 -17.25 -7.66
CA SER A 172 3.73 -17.80 -8.97
C SER A 172 3.08 -17.03 -10.11
N PRO A 173 3.63 -17.07 -11.34
CA PRO A 173 3.00 -16.44 -12.50
C PRO A 173 1.58 -16.94 -12.77
N GLU A 174 1.34 -18.22 -12.53
CA GLU A 174 0.03 -18.84 -12.72
C GLU A 174 -0.98 -18.35 -11.68
N GLN A 175 -0.60 -18.35 -10.39
CA GLN A 175 -1.44 -17.78 -9.34
C GLN A 175 -1.78 -16.32 -9.61
N TRP A 176 -0.78 -15.51 -9.99
CA TRP A 176 -1.01 -14.10 -10.29
C TRP A 176 -1.95 -13.89 -11.48
N GLY A 177 -1.77 -14.66 -12.56
CA GLY A 177 -2.67 -14.63 -13.71
C GLY A 177 -4.10 -15.00 -13.34
N ASN A 178 -4.29 -16.08 -12.60
CA ASN A 178 -5.61 -16.53 -12.13
C ASN A 178 -6.26 -15.51 -11.18
N PHE A 179 -5.46 -14.91 -10.28
CA PHE A 179 -5.92 -13.86 -9.38
C PHE A 179 -6.50 -12.67 -10.16
N LEU A 180 -5.78 -12.16 -11.15
CA LEU A 180 -6.21 -11.03 -11.96
C LEU A 180 -7.44 -11.36 -12.82
N CYS A 181 -7.46 -12.50 -13.51
CA CYS A 181 -8.58 -12.90 -14.33
C CYS A 181 -9.86 -13.05 -13.50
N THR A 182 -9.77 -13.71 -12.34
CA THR A 182 -10.93 -13.90 -11.46
C THR A 182 -11.46 -12.57 -10.92
N LEU A 183 -10.57 -11.65 -10.55
CA LEU A 183 -10.96 -10.30 -10.12
C LEU A 183 -11.62 -9.52 -11.25
N PHE A 184 -11.04 -9.54 -12.44
CA PHE A 184 -11.59 -8.85 -13.61
C PHE A 184 -12.98 -9.35 -13.95
N ASP A 185 -13.18 -10.68 -13.99
CA ASP A 185 -14.46 -11.30 -14.29
C ASP A 185 -15.55 -10.94 -13.29
N GLU A 186 -15.20 -10.67 -12.04
CA GLU A 186 -16.16 -10.21 -11.03
C GLU A 186 -16.39 -8.70 -11.13
N TRP A 187 -15.31 -7.91 -11.23
CA TRP A 187 -15.37 -6.46 -11.30
C TRP A 187 -16.16 -5.94 -12.52
N VAL A 188 -15.97 -6.54 -13.69
CA VAL A 188 -16.59 -6.07 -14.94
C VAL A 188 -18.11 -6.23 -14.94
N LYS A 189 -18.67 -7.10 -14.08
CA LYS A 189 -20.12 -7.36 -14.05
C LYS A 189 -20.94 -6.17 -13.56
N GLN A 190 -20.47 -5.44 -12.55
CA GLN A 190 -21.27 -4.39 -11.91
C GLN A 190 -20.49 -3.26 -11.24
N ASP A 191 -19.16 -3.33 -11.20
CA ASP A 191 -18.35 -2.43 -10.37
C ASP A 191 -17.54 -1.41 -11.20
N VAL A 192 -17.61 -1.47 -12.53
CA VAL A 192 -16.99 -0.50 -13.44
C VAL A 192 -17.50 0.91 -13.15
N GLY A 193 -16.58 1.84 -12.89
CA GLY A 193 -16.91 3.22 -12.54
C GLY A 193 -17.29 3.46 -11.07
N THR A 194 -17.37 2.39 -10.26
CA THR A 194 -17.66 2.48 -8.82
C THR A 194 -16.46 2.09 -7.97
N TYR A 195 -15.80 1.01 -8.36
CA TYR A 195 -14.55 0.53 -7.75
C TYR A 195 -13.44 0.58 -8.78
N TYR A 196 -12.26 1.01 -8.38
CA TYR A 196 -11.11 1.21 -9.25
C TYR A 196 -9.99 0.31 -8.82
N ILE A 197 -9.63 -0.63 -9.69
CA ILE A 197 -8.47 -1.50 -9.53
C ILE A 197 -7.40 -0.98 -10.48
N GLN A 198 -6.23 -0.63 -9.96
CA GLN A 198 -5.18 0.06 -10.72
C GLN A 198 -4.78 -0.66 -12.04
N LEU A 199 -4.98 -1.98 -12.09
CA LEU A 199 -4.57 -2.83 -13.22
C LEU A 199 -5.65 -2.97 -14.31
N PHE A 200 -6.85 -2.40 -14.13
CA PHE A 200 -8.00 -2.54 -15.03
C PHE A 200 -8.46 -1.23 -15.65
#